data_790f0f8de83b9edc5fb749c5ccfef0e2
#
_entry.id   790f0f8de83b9edc5fb749c5ccfef0e2
#
_cell.length_a   1.000
_cell.length_b   1.000
_cell.length_c   1.000
_cell.angle_alpha   90.00
_cell.angle_beta   90.00
_cell.angle_gamma   90.00
#
_symmetry.space_group_name_H-M   'P 1'
#
loop_
_entity.id
_entity.type
_entity.pdbx_description
1 polymer ?
#
loop_
_entity_poly.entity_id
_entity_poly.type
_entity_poly.pdbx_seq_one_letter_code
_entity_poly.pdbx_strand_id
1 'polypeptide(L)'
;MSEANGASSIEALVVELAEARAAFRAALDDIDPELLTTPGLVGDWSARELVAHLGYWTGHAADALHAAEEGRAAEFDAEAVDVDARNATVARVAAASDFDTVRSREEASFDALLDRLRDADPAWLALHTASGGTVAHSVREDGADHYREHTVDIRAWFAEGAAAEEQDDD
;
A
#
# COMPACT_ATOMS: atom_id res chain seq x y z
N MET A 1 -24.97 16.73 23.56
CA MET A 1 -23.53 16.46 23.39
C MET A 1 -23.43 15.33 22.39
N SER A 2 -23.16 15.68 21.15
CA SER A 2 -22.97 14.69 20.08
C SER A 2 -21.62 14.03 20.30
N GLU A 3 -21.66 12.73 20.55
CA GLU A 3 -20.48 11.89 20.39
C GLU A 3 -20.05 12.02 18.93
N ALA A 4 -18.94 12.71 18.71
CA ALA A 4 -18.20 12.62 17.46
C ALA A 4 -17.64 11.18 17.40
N ASN A 5 -18.50 10.27 16.98
CA ASN A 5 -18.15 8.92 16.63
C ASN A 5 -17.13 9.04 15.49
N GLY A 6 -15.94 8.45 15.65
CA GLY A 6 -14.78 8.61 14.79
C GLY A 6 -14.98 8.19 13.33
N ALA A 7 -15.86 8.92 12.64
CA ALA A 7 -15.94 8.87 11.20
C ALA A 7 -14.63 9.44 10.67
N SER A 8 -13.84 8.62 9.97
CA SER A 8 -12.65 9.07 9.28
C SER A 8 -13.02 10.22 8.35
N SER A 9 -12.45 11.40 8.58
CA SER A 9 -12.61 12.50 7.63
C SER A 9 -11.71 12.27 6.42
N ILE A 10 -12.10 12.79 5.28
CA ILE A 10 -11.25 12.78 4.07
C ILE A 10 -9.88 13.39 4.38
N GLU A 11 -9.87 14.53 5.09
CA GLU A 11 -8.63 15.19 5.48
C GLU A 11 -7.71 14.31 6.32
N ALA A 12 -8.27 13.58 7.29
CA ALA A 12 -7.49 12.65 8.10
C ALA A 12 -6.90 11.51 7.26
N LEU A 13 -7.68 10.91 6.37
CA LEU A 13 -7.21 9.84 5.47
C LEU A 13 -6.13 10.34 4.50
N VAL A 14 -6.29 11.55 3.97
CA VAL A 14 -5.28 12.20 3.10
C VAL A 14 -3.96 12.38 3.84
N VAL A 15 -4.01 12.89 5.09
CA VAL A 15 -2.82 13.09 5.91
C VAL A 15 -2.18 11.75 6.26
N GLU A 16 -2.96 10.79 6.75
CA GLU A 16 -2.47 9.44 7.09
C GLU A 16 -1.77 8.76 5.90
N LEU A 17 -2.38 8.82 4.72
CA LEU A 17 -1.84 8.23 3.49
C LEU A 17 -0.53 8.92 3.06
N ALA A 18 -0.51 10.26 3.06
CA ALA A 18 0.68 11.02 2.65
C ALA A 18 1.86 10.80 3.60
N GLU A 19 1.62 10.81 4.92
CA GLU A 19 2.65 10.57 5.92
C GLU A 19 3.20 9.13 5.87
N ALA A 20 2.32 8.14 5.73
CA ALA A 20 2.72 6.74 5.65
C ALA A 20 3.59 6.47 4.41
N ARG A 21 3.16 6.97 3.24
CA ARG A 21 3.98 6.83 2.02
C ARG A 21 5.30 7.58 2.11
N ALA A 22 5.32 8.78 2.69
CA ALA A 22 6.56 9.54 2.86
C ALA A 22 7.58 8.78 3.72
N ALA A 23 7.12 8.13 4.81
CA ALA A 23 7.96 7.30 5.67
C ALA A 23 8.47 6.05 4.93
N PHE A 24 7.61 5.40 4.13
CA PHE A 24 7.99 4.26 3.30
C PHE A 24 9.05 4.66 2.27
N ARG A 25 8.85 5.77 1.55
CA ARG A 25 9.81 6.26 0.57
C ARG A 25 11.15 6.61 1.19
N ALA A 26 11.16 7.24 2.35
CA ALA A 26 12.40 7.53 3.08
C ALA A 26 13.17 6.24 3.41
N ALA A 27 12.48 5.20 3.91
CA ALA A 27 13.12 3.92 4.18
C ALA A 27 13.61 3.22 2.91
N LEU A 28 12.86 3.31 1.80
CA LEU A 28 13.24 2.76 0.51
C LEU A 28 14.48 3.46 -0.08
N ASP A 29 14.55 4.79 0.06
CA ASP A 29 15.67 5.60 -0.46
C ASP A 29 16.98 5.36 0.32
N ASP A 30 16.92 4.76 1.52
CA ASP A 30 18.10 4.32 2.28
C ASP A 30 18.69 2.98 1.75
N ILE A 31 17.98 2.24 0.90
CA ILE A 31 18.47 1.00 0.29
C ILE A 31 19.49 1.36 -0.81
N ASP A 32 20.66 0.69 -0.77
CA ASP A 32 21.65 0.81 -1.84
C ASP A 32 20.99 0.47 -3.20
N PRO A 33 21.11 1.33 -4.21
CA PRO A 33 20.53 1.09 -5.54
C PRO A 33 20.89 -0.28 -6.16
N GLU A 34 22.06 -0.84 -5.84
CA GLU A 34 22.48 -2.15 -6.31
C GLU A 34 21.68 -3.31 -5.66
N LEU A 35 21.07 -3.06 -4.50
CA LEU A 35 20.28 -4.04 -3.75
C LEU A 35 18.79 -4.00 -4.02
N LEU A 36 18.28 -2.99 -4.74
CA LEU A 36 16.83 -2.81 -4.99
C LEU A 36 16.15 -3.98 -5.70
N THR A 37 16.91 -4.83 -6.38
CA THR A 37 16.41 -6.02 -7.07
C THR A 37 16.93 -7.33 -6.46
N THR A 38 17.62 -7.24 -5.32
CA THR A 38 18.13 -8.41 -4.61
C THR A 38 17.01 -9.02 -3.76
N PRO A 39 16.69 -10.31 -3.91
CA PRO A 39 15.69 -11.01 -3.10
C PRO A 39 16.05 -11.03 -1.61
N GLY A 40 15.03 -11.18 -0.77
CA GLY A 40 15.22 -11.39 0.68
C GLY A 40 14.84 -10.21 1.55
N LEU A 41 14.20 -9.16 0.98
CA LEU A 41 13.71 -8.03 1.77
C LEU A 41 12.43 -8.43 2.53
N VAL A 42 11.46 -9.03 1.84
CA VAL A 42 10.24 -9.60 2.44
C VAL A 42 10.06 -11.00 1.88
N GLY A 43 10.41 -12.03 2.63
CA GLY A 43 10.47 -13.40 2.11
C GLY A 43 11.40 -13.47 0.89
N ASP A 44 10.88 -13.94 -0.24
CA ASP A 44 11.65 -14.02 -1.50
C ASP A 44 11.59 -12.71 -2.33
N TRP A 45 10.91 -11.69 -1.87
CA TRP A 45 10.76 -10.43 -2.60
C TRP A 45 11.94 -9.49 -2.39
N SER A 46 12.29 -8.78 -3.45
CA SER A 46 13.16 -7.60 -3.39
C SER A 46 12.34 -6.32 -3.14
N ALA A 47 13.02 -5.18 -3.02
CA ALA A 47 12.36 -3.88 -2.97
C ALA A 47 11.49 -3.62 -4.20
N ARG A 48 11.89 -4.11 -5.37
CA ARG A 48 11.12 -3.99 -6.61
C ARG A 48 9.74 -4.67 -6.53
N GLU A 49 9.69 -5.92 -6.08
CA GLU A 49 8.43 -6.65 -5.91
C GLU A 49 7.57 -6.01 -4.82
N LEU A 50 8.18 -5.53 -3.74
CA LEU A 50 7.48 -4.84 -2.65
C LEU A 50 6.82 -3.53 -3.11
N VAL A 51 7.54 -2.70 -3.87
CA VAL A 51 6.98 -1.46 -4.44
C VAL A 51 5.83 -1.74 -5.40
N ALA A 52 5.94 -2.79 -6.22
CA ALA A 52 4.85 -3.20 -7.11
C ALA A 52 3.62 -3.69 -6.34
N HIS A 53 3.82 -4.43 -5.27
CA HIS A 53 2.78 -4.90 -4.37
C HIS A 53 2.00 -3.73 -3.75
N LEU A 54 2.70 -2.75 -3.19
CA LEU A 54 2.08 -1.54 -2.67
C LEU A 54 1.33 -0.74 -3.75
N GLY A 55 1.91 -0.57 -4.93
CA GLY A 55 1.24 0.10 -6.04
C GLY A 55 -0.06 -0.58 -6.47
N TYR A 56 -0.08 -1.93 -6.46
CA TYR A 56 -1.28 -2.70 -6.76
C TYR A 56 -2.38 -2.46 -5.72
N TRP A 57 -2.09 -2.63 -4.42
CA TRP A 57 -3.10 -2.48 -3.38
C TRP A 57 -3.56 -1.02 -3.19
N THR A 58 -2.66 -0.05 -3.38
CA THR A 58 -3.03 1.36 -3.44
C THR A 58 -4.02 1.64 -4.59
N GLY A 59 -3.82 1.02 -5.76
CA GLY A 59 -4.78 1.06 -6.86
C GLY A 59 -6.12 0.42 -6.49
N HIS A 60 -6.11 -0.71 -5.79
CA HIS A 60 -7.30 -1.38 -5.28
C HIS A 60 -8.11 -0.50 -4.31
N ALA A 61 -7.42 0.26 -3.43
CA ALA A 61 -8.07 1.28 -2.58
C ALA A 61 -8.76 2.39 -3.41
N ALA A 62 -8.13 2.83 -4.50
CA ALA A 62 -8.74 3.79 -5.42
C ALA A 62 -9.98 3.21 -6.13
N ASP A 63 -9.98 1.92 -6.44
CA ASP A 63 -11.12 1.21 -7.03
C ASP A 63 -12.31 1.11 -6.05
N ALA A 64 -12.06 0.99 -4.74
CA ALA A 64 -13.12 1.04 -3.71
C ALA A 64 -13.85 2.39 -3.72
N LEU A 65 -13.11 3.49 -3.81
CA LEU A 65 -13.69 4.84 -3.95
C LEU A 65 -14.44 5.00 -5.27
N HIS A 66 -13.90 4.48 -6.35
CA HIS A 66 -14.58 4.51 -7.65
C HIS A 66 -15.88 3.72 -7.64
N ALA A 67 -15.90 2.54 -7.05
CA ALA A 67 -17.13 1.77 -6.89
C ALA A 67 -18.18 2.53 -6.05
N ALA A 68 -17.74 3.25 -5.01
CA ALA A 68 -18.63 4.09 -4.21
C ALA A 68 -19.20 5.27 -5.02
N GLU A 69 -18.38 5.94 -5.83
CA GLU A 69 -18.80 7.01 -6.74
C GLU A 69 -19.87 6.55 -7.72
N GLU A 70 -19.75 5.33 -8.24
CA GLU A 70 -20.72 4.72 -9.16
C GLU A 70 -21.95 4.10 -8.46
N GLY A 71 -22.05 4.20 -7.13
CA GLY A 71 -23.12 3.60 -6.34
C GLY A 71 -23.04 2.07 -6.23
N ARG A 72 -21.86 1.48 -6.46
CA ARG A 72 -21.60 0.03 -6.48
C ARG A 72 -20.69 -0.43 -5.33
N ALA A 73 -20.55 0.35 -4.26
CA ALA A 73 -19.70 -0.02 -3.13
C ALA A 73 -20.00 -1.43 -2.58
N ALA A 74 -21.29 -1.80 -2.49
CA ALA A 74 -21.71 -3.12 -1.99
C ALA A 74 -21.33 -4.30 -2.91
N GLU A 75 -20.88 -4.03 -4.13
CA GLU A 75 -20.40 -5.04 -5.09
C GLU A 75 -18.87 -5.16 -5.07
N PHE A 76 -18.18 -4.18 -4.49
CA PHE A 76 -16.72 -4.18 -4.40
C PHE A 76 -16.25 -5.34 -3.52
N ASP A 77 -15.32 -6.15 -4.04
CA ASP A 77 -14.82 -7.38 -3.42
C ASP A 77 -15.90 -8.46 -3.16
N ALA A 78 -16.95 -8.49 -4.00
CA ALA A 78 -17.98 -9.52 -3.92
C ALA A 78 -17.48 -10.93 -4.28
N GLU A 79 -16.46 -11.02 -5.11
CA GLU A 79 -15.81 -12.29 -5.42
C GLU A 79 -14.63 -12.53 -4.45
N ALA A 80 -14.58 -13.73 -3.87
CA ALA A 80 -13.47 -14.12 -3.03
C ALA A 80 -12.16 -14.06 -3.83
N VAL A 81 -11.27 -13.18 -3.40
CA VAL A 81 -9.96 -12.99 -4.03
C VAL A 81 -8.96 -13.91 -3.36
N ASP A 82 -8.27 -14.73 -4.16
CA ASP A 82 -7.06 -15.40 -3.72
C ASP A 82 -5.93 -14.36 -3.66
N VAL A 83 -5.72 -13.79 -2.48
CA VAL A 83 -4.72 -12.75 -2.22
C VAL A 83 -3.31 -13.23 -2.54
N ASP A 84 -2.98 -14.47 -2.18
CA ASP A 84 -1.64 -15.03 -2.40
C ASP A 84 -1.37 -15.22 -3.90
N ALA A 85 -2.33 -15.74 -4.66
CA ALA A 85 -2.20 -15.88 -6.11
C ALA A 85 -2.07 -14.51 -6.81
N ARG A 86 -2.78 -13.50 -6.31
CA ARG A 86 -2.71 -12.13 -6.80
C ARG A 86 -1.35 -11.50 -6.51
N ASN A 87 -0.86 -11.61 -5.29
CA ASN A 87 0.46 -11.14 -4.88
C ASN A 87 1.58 -11.81 -5.69
N ALA A 88 1.50 -13.12 -5.90
CA ALA A 88 2.44 -13.85 -6.73
C ALA A 88 2.43 -13.36 -8.20
N THR A 89 1.27 -13.01 -8.73
CA THR A 89 1.15 -12.47 -10.09
C THR A 89 1.77 -11.08 -10.18
N VAL A 90 1.52 -10.20 -9.23
CA VAL A 90 2.11 -8.85 -9.16
C VAL A 90 3.63 -8.94 -9.08
N ALA A 91 4.16 -9.77 -8.18
CA ALA A 91 5.60 -9.98 -8.03
C ALA A 91 6.25 -10.51 -9.33
N ARG A 92 5.61 -11.47 -10.00
CA ARG A 92 6.12 -12.00 -11.28
C ARG A 92 6.16 -10.95 -12.38
N VAL A 93 5.17 -10.07 -12.46
CA VAL A 93 5.15 -8.95 -13.43
C VAL A 93 6.23 -7.93 -13.08
N ALA A 94 6.40 -7.62 -11.80
CA ALA A 94 7.44 -6.70 -11.32
C ALA A 94 8.85 -7.23 -11.65
N ALA A 95 9.09 -8.53 -11.43
CA ALA A 95 10.38 -9.17 -11.73
C ALA A 95 10.80 -9.04 -13.22
N ALA A 96 9.83 -8.88 -14.12
CA ALA A 96 10.08 -8.66 -15.56
C ALA A 96 10.21 -7.17 -15.94
N SER A 97 10.16 -6.25 -14.97
CA SER A 97 10.26 -4.79 -15.19
C SER A 97 11.51 -4.23 -14.50
N ASP A 98 12.02 -3.10 -14.98
CA ASP A 98 13.02 -2.34 -14.25
C ASP A 98 12.40 -1.63 -13.04
N PHE A 99 13.23 -1.27 -12.04
CA PHE A 99 12.79 -0.67 -10.81
C PHE A 99 12.13 0.70 -11.03
N ASP A 100 12.64 1.53 -11.93
CA ASP A 100 12.10 2.86 -12.18
C ASP A 100 10.70 2.78 -12.80
N THR A 101 10.45 1.81 -13.67
CA THR A 101 9.11 1.52 -14.21
C THR A 101 8.14 1.12 -13.10
N VAL A 102 8.56 0.24 -12.19
CA VAL A 102 7.73 -0.20 -11.06
C VAL A 102 7.44 0.97 -10.12
N ARG A 103 8.45 1.77 -9.78
CA ARG A 103 8.32 2.96 -8.94
C ARG A 103 7.35 3.98 -9.53
N SER A 104 7.44 4.23 -10.85
CA SER A 104 6.54 5.15 -11.55
C SER A 104 5.08 4.67 -11.55
N ARG A 105 4.85 3.36 -11.62
CA ARG A 105 3.50 2.77 -11.51
C ARG A 105 2.93 2.91 -10.11
N GLU A 106 3.74 2.66 -9.08
CA GLU A 106 3.33 2.89 -7.68
C GLU A 106 2.95 4.36 -7.46
N GLU A 107 3.78 5.30 -7.94
CA GLU A 107 3.51 6.73 -7.85
C GLU A 107 2.18 7.11 -8.53
N ALA A 108 1.93 6.60 -9.72
CA ALA A 108 0.65 6.83 -10.42
C ALA A 108 -0.56 6.27 -9.66
N SER A 109 -0.42 5.10 -9.03
CA SER A 109 -1.49 4.52 -8.20
C SER A 109 -1.75 5.35 -6.96
N PHE A 110 -0.68 5.83 -6.30
CA PHE A 110 -0.79 6.70 -5.14
C PHE A 110 -1.48 8.03 -5.49
N ASP A 111 -1.05 8.68 -6.56
CA ASP A 111 -1.64 9.95 -7.01
C ASP A 111 -3.11 9.77 -7.36
N ALA A 112 -3.47 8.68 -8.03
CA ALA A 112 -4.86 8.37 -8.35
C ALA A 112 -5.72 8.16 -7.10
N LEU A 113 -5.22 7.45 -6.08
CA LEU A 113 -5.91 7.29 -4.80
C LEU A 113 -6.08 8.64 -4.10
N LEU A 114 -5.00 9.42 -4.04
CA LEU A 114 -5.00 10.72 -3.35
C LEU A 114 -5.99 11.71 -3.98
N ASP A 115 -6.02 11.78 -5.32
CA ASP A 115 -6.92 12.66 -6.05
C ASP A 115 -8.38 12.22 -5.88
N ARG A 116 -8.68 10.92 -6.01
CA ARG A 116 -10.02 10.39 -5.74
C ARG A 116 -10.49 10.65 -4.31
N LEU A 117 -9.58 10.49 -3.35
CA LEU A 117 -9.90 10.72 -1.94
C LEU A 117 -10.21 12.19 -1.65
N ARG A 118 -9.48 13.12 -2.28
CA ARG A 118 -9.74 14.57 -2.15
C ARG A 118 -11.06 14.99 -2.76
N ASP A 119 -11.47 14.34 -3.85
CA ASP A 119 -12.70 14.65 -4.58
C ASP A 119 -13.91 13.83 -4.07
N ALA A 120 -13.71 12.91 -3.10
CA ALA A 120 -14.74 12.01 -2.61
C ALA A 120 -15.86 12.76 -1.84
N ASP A 121 -17.09 12.30 -2.00
CA ASP A 121 -18.15 12.65 -1.06
C ASP A 121 -17.88 11.98 0.29
N PRO A 122 -17.85 12.71 1.41
CA PRO A 122 -17.65 12.12 2.73
C PRO A 122 -18.63 10.99 3.06
N ALA A 123 -19.83 10.99 2.49
CA ALA A 123 -20.81 9.93 2.68
C ALA A 123 -20.36 8.58 2.11
N TRP A 124 -19.51 8.58 1.07
CA TRP A 124 -19.01 7.34 0.48
C TRP A 124 -18.13 6.54 1.44
N LEU A 125 -17.41 7.23 2.33
CA LEU A 125 -16.51 6.60 3.29
C LEU A 125 -17.21 5.63 4.24
N ALA A 126 -18.48 5.87 4.54
CA ALA A 126 -19.30 5.04 5.42
C ALA A 126 -20.04 3.89 4.69
N LEU A 127 -19.98 3.84 3.35
CA LEU A 127 -20.60 2.76 2.58
C LEU A 127 -19.87 1.44 2.84
N HIS A 128 -20.64 0.36 2.95
CA HIS A 128 -20.10 -0.97 3.14
C HIS A 128 -19.72 -1.60 1.80
N THR A 129 -18.60 -2.31 1.80
CA THR A 129 -18.16 -3.17 0.69
C THR A 129 -18.69 -4.60 0.89
N ALA A 130 -18.59 -5.43 -0.13
CA ALA A 130 -19.02 -6.83 -0.04
C ALA A 130 -18.18 -7.65 0.96
N SER A 131 -16.94 -7.25 1.23
CA SER A 131 -16.07 -7.87 2.24
C SER A 131 -16.53 -7.60 3.68
N GLY A 132 -17.50 -6.71 3.90
CA GLY A 132 -18.08 -6.36 5.20
C GLY A 132 -17.41 -5.16 5.90
N GLY A 133 -16.32 -4.63 5.36
CA GLY A 133 -15.71 -3.39 5.79
C GLY A 133 -16.42 -2.17 5.21
N THR A 134 -15.93 -0.97 5.52
CA THR A 134 -16.34 0.28 4.87
C THR A 134 -15.35 0.68 3.80
N VAL A 135 -15.74 1.57 2.89
CA VAL A 135 -14.82 2.18 1.92
C VAL A 135 -13.65 2.86 2.63
N ALA A 136 -13.90 3.57 3.76
CA ALA A 136 -12.81 4.14 4.57
C ALA A 136 -11.85 3.08 5.12
N HIS A 137 -12.35 1.91 5.48
CA HIS A 137 -11.53 0.79 5.95
C HIS A 137 -10.62 0.28 4.82
N SER A 138 -11.17 0.03 3.62
CA SER A 138 -10.39 -0.42 2.45
C SER A 138 -9.31 0.60 2.07
N VAL A 139 -9.64 1.90 2.08
CA VAL A 139 -8.67 2.98 1.80
C VAL A 139 -7.53 2.99 2.83
N ARG A 140 -7.83 2.73 4.10
CA ARG A 140 -6.81 2.73 5.15
C ARG A 140 -5.98 1.47 5.12
N GLU A 141 -6.60 0.30 4.98
CA GLU A 141 -5.96 -1.02 4.97
C GLU A 141 -5.02 -1.16 3.78
N ASP A 142 -5.50 -0.90 2.55
CA ASP A 142 -4.70 -1.02 1.32
C ASP A 142 -3.81 0.20 1.04
N GLY A 143 -4.00 1.29 1.78
CA GLY A 143 -3.24 2.53 1.68
C GLY A 143 -2.29 2.73 2.87
N ALA A 144 -2.69 3.59 3.82
CA ALA A 144 -1.80 4.07 4.87
C ALA A 144 -1.24 2.95 5.76
N ASP A 145 -2.05 1.98 6.17
CA ASP A 145 -1.61 0.89 7.05
C ASP A 145 -0.66 -0.04 6.31
N HIS A 146 -0.90 -0.30 5.04
CA HIS A 146 -0.05 -1.12 4.19
C HIS A 146 1.35 -0.50 3.99
N TYR A 147 1.43 0.82 3.72
CA TYR A 147 2.73 1.51 3.68
C TYR A 147 3.46 1.45 5.03
N ARG A 148 2.74 1.58 6.15
CA ARG A 148 3.33 1.50 7.50
C ARG A 148 3.90 0.11 7.79
N GLU A 149 3.15 -0.94 7.47
CA GLU A 149 3.57 -2.34 7.62
C GLU A 149 4.89 -2.58 6.89
N HIS A 150 4.94 -2.27 5.62
CA HIS A 150 6.14 -2.52 4.82
C HIS A 150 7.30 -1.55 5.09
N THR A 151 7.05 -0.40 5.70
CA THR A 151 8.13 0.43 6.27
C THR A 151 8.84 -0.30 7.42
N VAL A 152 8.09 -1.03 8.24
CA VAL A 152 8.65 -1.87 9.31
C VAL A 152 9.50 -2.98 8.73
N ASP A 153 9.05 -3.64 7.66
CA ASP A 153 9.80 -4.72 7.00
C ASP A 153 11.16 -4.24 6.46
N ILE A 154 11.19 -3.08 5.78
CA ILE A 154 12.45 -2.50 5.31
C ILE A 154 13.42 -2.23 6.47
N ARG A 155 12.91 -1.65 7.56
CA ARG A 155 13.73 -1.36 8.75
C ARG A 155 14.26 -2.61 9.43
N ALA A 156 13.44 -3.67 9.49
CA ALA A 156 13.84 -4.96 10.03
C ALA A 156 14.95 -5.60 9.20
N TRP A 157 14.84 -5.53 7.88
CA TRP A 157 15.86 -6.02 6.95
C TRP A 157 17.22 -5.33 7.17
N PHE A 158 17.25 -4.01 7.38
CA PHE A 158 18.49 -3.29 7.71
C PHE A 158 19.08 -3.74 9.05
N ALA A 159 18.24 -3.94 10.06
CA ALA A 159 18.71 -4.38 11.38
C ALA A 159 19.32 -5.79 11.35
N GLU A 160 18.75 -6.69 10.55
CA GLU A 160 19.26 -8.04 10.35
C GLU A 160 20.61 -8.04 9.60
N GLY A 161 20.74 -7.20 8.57
CA GLY A 161 21.99 -7.02 7.83
C GLY A 161 23.14 -6.52 8.72
N ALA A 162 22.88 -5.52 9.55
CA ALA A 162 23.87 -4.99 10.48
C ALA A 162 24.31 -6.02 11.53
N ALA A 163 23.37 -6.83 12.04
CA ALA A 163 23.67 -7.89 13.01
C ALA A 163 24.50 -9.04 12.40
N ALA A 164 24.33 -9.31 11.10
CA ALA A 164 25.11 -10.33 10.40
C ALA A 164 26.57 -9.87 10.19
N GLU A 165 26.80 -8.61 9.87
CA GLU A 165 28.16 -8.04 9.70
C GLU A 165 28.96 -8.07 11.01
N GLU A 166 28.31 -7.79 12.16
CA GLU A 166 28.98 -7.86 13.49
C GLU A 166 29.40 -9.27 13.89
N GLN A 167 28.76 -10.31 13.35
CA GLN A 167 29.09 -11.71 13.66
C GLN A 167 30.22 -12.28 12.78
N ASP A 168 30.46 -11.71 11.61
CA ASP A 168 31.53 -12.16 10.71
C ASP A 168 32.91 -11.53 11.07
N ASP A 169 32.94 -10.49 11.93
CA ASP A 169 34.16 -9.81 12.37
C ASP A 169 34.79 -10.41 13.66
N ASP A 170 34.21 -11.48 14.26
CA ASP A 170 34.70 -12.16 15.46
C ASP A 170 35.30 -13.54 15.10
#